data_caf65c452dd9c918d023c5ab3ab2f7e7
#
_entry.id   caf65c452dd9c918d023c5ab3ab2f7e7
#
_cell.length_a   1.000
_cell.length_b   1.000
_cell.length_c   1.000
_cell.angle_alpha   90.00
_cell.angle_beta   90.00
_cell.angle_gamma   90.00
#
_symmetry.space_group_name_H-M   'P 1'
#
loop_
_entity.id
_entity.type
_entity.pdbx_description
1 polymer ?
#
loop_
_entity_poly.entity_id
_entity_poly.type
_entity_poly.pdbx_seq_one_letter_code
_entity_poly.pdbx_strand_id
1 'polypeptide(L)'
;MREPRYKPLVDRLAADIRAGRLLPGTRLPTHRDLAEREGLALVTATRVYAELGAMGLVSGETGRGTFVKEPLPLGQGIDLHAWGADTVDLSFNYPSSPDQAELFRGALRQLAARGDLESLLRYQPHGGRDHERAAAARHLSDRGLKAATAETVLLVSGAQHGLTTTAMALLEPGDVVAVDALTYPGFKLAAEANRLELAPIPAAGRGPDLDALAALCRRRRVRAVYTMPTLHNPLGWVTGAARRRELVAIARRHGLLIIEDAAYAFLAEHAPPPLASLAPETTVYVSSLSKSVATGLRVGFVHAPREWIPKIERKIRATTWNTPATMTAIACGWIDDGTVALLEAEKRRDAALRQDIAARMLHGVKRVGHPASYFLWLPLAPEVRSDAVAMALQRERISVSTAHPYATSPQVPHAIRLALGSVSLPTLERSLETVARVIADHTF
;
A
#
# COMPACT_ATOMS: atom_id res chain seq x y z
N MET A 1 22.99 -24.35 7.68
CA MET A 1 24.12 -23.59 7.08
C MET A 1 24.38 -22.34 7.92
N ARG A 2 25.64 -22.05 8.32
CA ARG A 2 25.95 -20.81 9.07
C ARG A 2 25.77 -19.62 8.13
N GLU A 3 25.02 -18.63 8.57
CA GLU A 3 24.86 -17.36 7.84
C GLU A 3 26.25 -16.71 7.57
N PRO A 4 26.51 -16.23 6.34
CA PRO A 4 27.81 -15.61 6.03
C PRO A 4 28.03 -14.37 6.89
N ARG A 5 29.14 -14.30 7.62
CA ARG A 5 29.48 -13.21 8.58
C ARG A 5 29.45 -11.79 8.01
N TYR A 6 29.49 -11.62 6.68
CA TYR A 6 29.50 -10.30 6.05
C TYR A 6 28.06 -9.73 5.82
N LYS A 7 27.03 -10.57 5.74
CA LYS A 7 25.65 -10.12 5.46
C LYS A 7 25.12 -9.14 6.52
N PRO A 8 25.25 -9.41 7.85
CA PRO A 8 24.83 -8.45 8.86
C PRO A 8 25.52 -7.08 8.73
N LEU A 9 26.77 -7.06 8.28
CA LEU A 9 27.50 -5.81 8.04
C LEU A 9 26.95 -5.06 6.84
N VAL A 10 26.64 -5.76 5.73
CA VAL A 10 25.99 -5.16 4.55
C VAL A 10 24.65 -4.54 4.95
N ASP A 11 23.84 -5.27 5.73
CA ASP A 11 22.51 -4.80 6.14
C ASP A 11 22.61 -3.58 7.07
N ARG A 12 23.56 -3.58 8.00
CA ARG A 12 23.83 -2.45 8.90
C ARG A 12 24.24 -1.20 8.09
N LEU A 13 25.24 -1.30 7.22
CA LEU A 13 25.70 -0.18 6.42
C LEU A 13 24.61 0.33 5.46
N ALA A 14 23.85 -0.56 4.84
CA ALA A 14 22.72 -0.19 4.00
C ALA A 14 21.63 0.54 4.79
N ALA A 15 21.32 0.09 6.01
CA ALA A 15 20.39 0.76 6.91
C ALA A 15 20.89 2.15 7.34
N ASP A 16 22.19 2.29 7.63
CA ASP A 16 22.80 3.57 8.01
C ASP A 16 22.76 4.60 6.88
N ILE A 17 23.01 4.16 5.64
CA ILE A 17 22.93 5.00 4.43
C ILE A 17 21.47 5.45 4.21
N ARG A 18 20.52 4.51 4.24
CA ARG A 18 19.09 4.81 4.01
C ARG A 18 18.48 5.70 5.08
N ALA A 19 18.92 5.53 6.33
CA ALA A 19 18.49 6.37 7.45
C ALA A 19 19.18 7.74 7.51
N GLY A 20 20.07 8.05 6.55
CA GLY A 20 20.81 9.31 6.51
C GLY A 20 21.89 9.43 7.59
N ARG A 21 22.22 8.36 8.33
CA ARG A 21 23.34 8.37 9.27
C ARG A 21 24.70 8.41 8.57
N LEU A 22 24.77 7.83 7.37
CA LEU A 22 25.86 7.99 6.43
C LEU A 22 25.36 8.83 5.24
N LEU A 23 25.73 10.09 5.20
CA LEU A 23 25.26 11.05 4.20
C LEU A 23 25.84 10.79 2.80
N PRO A 24 25.16 11.15 1.70
CA PRO A 24 25.71 11.15 0.36
C PRO A 24 27.05 11.92 0.32
N GLY A 25 28.03 11.36 -0.41
CA GLY A 25 29.40 11.89 -0.47
C GLY A 25 30.28 11.47 0.71
N THR A 26 29.76 10.80 1.73
CA THR A 26 30.60 10.26 2.83
C THR A 26 31.56 9.22 2.28
N ARG A 27 32.85 9.39 2.54
CA ARG A 27 33.89 8.41 2.22
C ARG A 27 33.83 7.28 3.23
N LEU A 28 33.61 6.06 2.76
CA LEU A 28 33.66 4.86 3.59
C LEU A 28 35.11 4.43 3.86
N PRO A 29 35.37 3.65 4.92
CA PRO A 29 36.68 3.06 5.21
C PRO A 29 37.25 2.33 3.99
N THR A 30 38.58 2.23 3.89
CA THR A 30 39.17 1.39 2.84
C THR A 30 38.81 -0.09 3.09
N HIS A 31 38.91 -0.95 2.08
CA HIS A 31 38.66 -2.39 2.24
C HIS A 31 39.51 -3.01 3.37
N ARG A 32 40.76 -2.51 3.53
CA ARG A 32 41.67 -2.95 4.61
C ARG A 32 41.20 -2.48 5.98
N ASP A 33 40.87 -1.20 6.11
CA ASP A 33 40.37 -0.61 7.35
C ASP A 33 39.04 -1.27 7.79
N LEU A 34 38.15 -1.55 6.81
CA LEU A 34 36.90 -2.24 7.11
C LEU A 34 37.15 -3.67 7.58
N ALA A 35 38.06 -4.38 6.91
CA ALA A 35 38.43 -5.75 7.28
C ALA A 35 39.02 -5.80 8.71
N GLU A 36 39.91 -4.87 9.06
CA GLU A 36 40.51 -4.76 10.37
C GLU A 36 39.50 -4.42 11.46
N ARG A 37 38.67 -3.39 11.26
CA ARG A 37 37.64 -2.95 12.22
C ARG A 37 36.58 -4.00 12.54
N GLU A 38 36.19 -4.78 11.53
CA GLU A 38 35.11 -5.77 11.67
C GLU A 38 35.66 -7.21 11.87
N GLY A 39 36.96 -7.38 11.95
CA GLY A 39 37.59 -8.69 12.09
C GLY A 39 37.32 -9.65 10.95
N LEU A 40 37.31 -9.15 9.71
CA LEU A 40 36.98 -9.88 8.50
C LEU A 40 38.22 -10.09 7.61
N ALA A 41 38.18 -11.12 6.75
CA ALA A 41 39.16 -11.23 5.68
C ALA A 41 38.96 -10.09 4.63
N LEU A 42 40.05 -9.63 3.99
CA LEU A 42 40.01 -8.58 2.99
C LEU A 42 39.04 -8.89 1.84
N VAL A 43 38.99 -10.13 1.37
CA VAL A 43 38.05 -10.60 0.34
C VAL A 43 36.59 -10.43 0.81
N THR A 44 36.33 -10.64 2.09
CA THR A 44 35.00 -10.48 2.69
C THR A 44 34.59 -8.99 2.74
N ALA A 45 35.50 -8.09 3.12
CA ALA A 45 35.28 -6.64 3.07
C ALA A 45 35.07 -6.15 1.64
N THR A 46 35.81 -6.67 0.66
CA THR A 46 35.61 -6.39 -0.76
C THR A 46 34.20 -6.81 -1.19
N ARG A 47 33.72 -7.96 -0.76
CA ARG A 47 32.38 -8.44 -1.04
C ARG A 47 31.29 -7.54 -0.45
N VAL A 48 31.50 -7.02 0.78
CA VAL A 48 30.57 -6.03 1.39
C VAL A 48 30.38 -4.82 0.47
N TYR A 49 31.47 -4.24 0.01
CA TYR A 49 31.38 -3.07 -0.88
C TYR A 49 30.84 -3.40 -2.26
N ALA A 50 31.12 -4.58 -2.79
CA ALA A 50 30.54 -5.04 -4.04
C ALA A 50 28.99 -5.18 -3.92
N GLU A 51 28.48 -5.73 -2.81
CA GLU A 51 27.03 -5.82 -2.56
C GLU A 51 26.39 -4.44 -2.36
N LEU A 52 27.01 -3.55 -1.57
CA LEU A 52 26.53 -2.18 -1.44
C LEU A 52 26.54 -1.42 -2.78
N GLY A 53 27.54 -1.67 -3.63
CA GLY A 53 27.61 -1.17 -5.00
C GLY A 53 26.50 -1.73 -5.90
N ALA A 54 26.22 -3.04 -5.82
CA ALA A 54 25.12 -3.68 -6.52
C ALA A 54 23.74 -3.14 -6.09
N MET A 55 23.60 -2.74 -4.81
CA MET A 55 22.43 -2.03 -4.29
C MET A 55 22.36 -0.56 -4.73
N GLY A 56 23.36 -0.03 -5.43
CA GLY A 56 23.43 1.39 -5.83
C GLY A 56 23.69 2.37 -4.68
N LEU A 57 24.05 1.88 -3.49
CA LEU A 57 24.24 2.69 -2.30
C LEU A 57 25.62 3.33 -2.22
N VAL A 58 26.62 2.75 -2.90
CA VAL A 58 27.99 3.27 -2.94
C VAL A 58 28.58 3.24 -4.35
N SER A 59 29.61 4.07 -4.57
CA SER A 59 30.43 4.06 -5.79
C SER A 59 31.90 4.00 -5.42
N GLY A 60 32.64 3.15 -6.11
CA GLY A 60 34.11 3.15 -6.08
C GLY A 60 34.66 4.18 -7.06
N GLU A 61 35.51 5.07 -6.60
CA GLU A 61 36.31 5.97 -7.45
C GLU A 61 37.77 5.50 -7.44
N THR A 62 38.31 5.17 -8.60
CA THR A 62 39.68 4.64 -8.72
C THR A 62 40.69 5.62 -8.10
N GLY A 63 41.46 5.15 -7.12
CA GLY A 63 42.46 5.96 -6.39
C GLY A 63 41.91 6.89 -5.33
N ARG A 64 40.59 7.09 -5.20
CA ARG A 64 39.94 8.02 -4.24
C ARG A 64 39.20 7.33 -3.11
N GLY A 65 38.69 6.13 -3.35
CA GLY A 65 37.97 5.34 -2.33
C GLY A 65 36.55 4.99 -2.72
N THR A 66 35.80 4.47 -1.75
CA THR A 66 34.37 4.16 -1.87
C THR A 66 33.54 5.25 -1.19
N PHE A 67 32.57 5.78 -1.90
CA PHE A 67 31.72 6.89 -1.41
C PHE A 67 30.24 6.47 -1.39
N VAL A 68 29.53 6.97 -0.41
CA VAL A 68 28.06 6.85 -0.35
C VAL A 68 27.46 7.64 -1.50
N LYS A 69 26.67 7.00 -2.32
CA LYS A 69 25.87 7.65 -3.36
C LYS A 69 24.63 8.30 -2.77
N GLU A 70 24.13 9.33 -3.45
CA GLU A 70 22.74 9.72 -3.27
C GLU A 70 21.88 8.51 -3.63
N PRO A 71 21.08 7.97 -2.70
CA PRO A 71 20.25 6.84 -3.01
C PRO A 71 19.37 7.23 -4.19
N LEU A 72 19.43 6.46 -5.28
CA LEU A 72 18.37 6.56 -6.27
C LEU A 72 17.06 6.36 -5.51
N PRO A 73 16.06 7.24 -5.67
CA PRO A 73 14.79 7.08 -5.02
C PRO A 73 14.13 5.81 -5.56
N LEU A 74 14.49 4.66 -5.00
CA LEU A 74 13.67 3.45 -5.08
C LEU A 74 12.38 3.86 -4.36
N GLY A 75 11.36 4.23 -5.14
CA GLY A 75 10.17 4.92 -4.65
C GLY A 75 9.70 4.42 -3.29
N GLN A 76 9.30 5.31 -2.40
CA GLN A 76 8.79 4.93 -1.07
C GLN A 76 7.44 4.19 -1.16
N GLY A 77 7.12 3.61 -2.34
CA GLY A 77 5.94 2.79 -2.61
C GLY A 77 4.64 3.59 -2.77
N ILE A 78 4.71 4.90 -2.59
CA ILE A 78 3.60 5.85 -2.75
C ILE A 78 4.01 7.11 -3.51
N ASP A 79 5.30 7.35 -3.70
CA ASP A 79 5.77 8.50 -4.46
C ASP A 79 5.66 8.22 -5.96
N LEU A 80 4.98 9.13 -6.65
CA LEU A 80 4.96 9.20 -8.10
C LEU A 80 6.32 9.70 -8.57
N HIS A 81 7.24 8.78 -8.86
CA HIS A 81 8.44 9.18 -9.56
C HIS A 81 8.08 9.39 -11.03
N ALA A 82 8.40 10.58 -11.54
CA ALA A 82 8.46 10.81 -12.97
C ALA A 82 9.65 10.00 -13.52
N TRP A 83 9.46 8.69 -13.69
CA TRP A 83 10.36 7.86 -14.47
C TRP A 83 10.37 8.42 -15.89
N GLY A 84 11.50 8.41 -16.56
CA GLY A 84 11.56 8.86 -17.96
C GLY A 84 10.47 8.16 -18.78
N ALA A 85 9.96 8.83 -19.82
CA ALA A 85 8.83 8.38 -20.64
C ALA A 85 8.94 6.92 -21.16
N ASP A 86 10.14 6.35 -21.16
CA ASP A 86 10.45 5.01 -21.65
C ASP A 86 10.53 3.94 -20.54
N THR A 87 10.17 4.25 -19.29
CA THR A 87 10.24 3.27 -18.19
C THR A 87 8.88 2.60 -17.96
N VAL A 88 8.89 1.28 -17.94
CA VAL A 88 7.72 0.45 -17.58
C VAL A 88 7.54 0.48 -16.07
N ASP A 89 6.46 1.09 -15.59
CA ASP A 89 6.17 1.19 -14.16
C ASP A 89 5.37 -0.02 -13.65
N LEU A 90 6.06 -0.94 -12.98
CA LEU A 90 5.48 -2.03 -12.19
C LEU A 90 5.57 -1.76 -10.67
N SER A 91 5.86 -0.52 -10.26
CA SER A 91 5.93 -0.13 -8.85
C SER A 91 4.60 0.40 -8.31
N PHE A 92 3.73 0.95 -9.17
CA PHE A 92 2.48 1.56 -8.77
C PHE A 92 1.27 1.07 -9.60
N ASN A 93 0.09 0.93 -8.96
CA ASN A 93 -1.14 0.53 -9.65
C ASN A 93 -1.99 1.73 -10.06
N TYR A 94 -2.11 1.94 -11.37
CA TYR A 94 -3.04 2.85 -12.03
C TYR A 94 -3.97 2.06 -12.95
N PRO A 95 -4.90 1.27 -12.43
CA PRO A 95 -5.74 0.47 -13.30
C PRO A 95 -6.63 1.41 -14.13
N SER A 96 -6.23 1.67 -15.35
CA SER A 96 -6.97 2.48 -16.32
C SER A 96 -7.83 1.60 -17.25
N SER A 97 -8.95 2.14 -17.74
CA SER A 97 -9.75 1.56 -18.82
C SER A 97 -9.55 2.38 -20.10
N PRO A 98 -9.58 1.78 -21.28
CA PRO A 98 -9.40 2.50 -22.55
C PRO A 98 -10.40 3.68 -22.70
N ASP A 99 -11.66 3.49 -22.30
CA ASP A 99 -12.73 4.46 -22.48
C ASP A 99 -12.92 5.43 -21.30
N GLN A 100 -12.00 5.41 -20.33
CA GLN A 100 -12.12 6.20 -19.10
C GLN A 100 -12.25 7.71 -19.35
N ALA A 101 -11.54 8.23 -20.35
CA ALA A 101 -11.60 9.64 -20.73
C ALA A 101 -12.98 10.01 -21.33
N GLU A 102 -13.57 9.14 -22.14
CA GLU A 102 -14.90 9.36 -22.72
C GLU A 102 -16.00 9.28 -21.66
N LEU A 103 -15.91 8.32 -20.75
CA LEU A 103 -16.83 8.24 -19.61
C LEU A 103 -16.79 9.53 -18.78
N PHE A 104 -15.59 10.02 -18.48
CA PHE A 104 -15.42 11.25 -17.72
C PHE A 104 -15.94 12.48 -18.49
N ARG A 105 -15.67 12.57 -19.81
CA ARG A 105 -16.21 13.62 -20.67
C ARG A 105 -17.74 13.58 -20.71
N GLY A 106 -18.33 12.40 -20.79
CA GLY A 106 -19.79 12.20 -20.73
C GLY A 106 -20.36 12.71 -19.41
N ALA A 107 -19.76 12.36 -18.29
CA ALA A 107 -20.17 12.82 -16.96
C ALA A 107 -20.10 14.35 -16.80
N LEU A 108 -19.03 14.97 -17.33
CA LEU A 108 -18.88 16.43 -17.32
C LEU A 108 -19.98 17.11 -18.15
N ARG A 109 -20.30 16.57 -19.34
CA ARG A 109 -21.39 17.09 -20.16
C ARG A 109 -22.75 16.97 -19.47
N GLN A 110 -23.03 15.82 -18.86
CA GLN A 110 -24.27 15.62 -18.10
C GLN A 110 -24.34 16.58 -16.90
N LEU A 111 -23.23 16.75 -16.18
CA LEU A 111 -23.15 17.68 -15.06
C LEU A 111 -23.38 19.12 -15.50
N ALA A 112 -22.76 19.54 -16.62
CA ALA A 112 -22.93 20.87 -17.22
C ALA A 112 -24.36 21.13 -17.72
N ALA A 113 -25.09 20.09 -18.13
CA ALA A 113 -26.48 20.19 -18.55
C ALA A 113 -27.47 20.25 -17.37
N ARG A 114 -27.06 20.01 -16.12
CA ARG A 114 -27.91 20.13 -14.92
C ARG A 114 -28.17 21.59 -14.60
N GLY A 115 -29.34 21.90 -14.05
CA GLY A 115 -29.78 23.28 -13.83
C GLY A 115 -29.12 24.02 -12.65
N ASP A 116 -28.45 23.37 -11.75
CA ASP A 116 -27.93 24.00 -10.50
C ASP A 116 -26.41 23.89 -10.38
N LEU A 117 -25.70 24.48 -11.34
CA LEU A 117 -24.22 24.50 -11.30
C LEU A 117 -23.69 25.43 -10.19
N GLU A 118 -24.45 26.48 -9.86
CA GLU A 118 -24.02 27.44 -8.82
C GLU A 118 -23.87 26.76 -7.45
N SER A 119 -24.69 25.76 -7.14
CA SER A 119 -24.57 25.00 -5.89
C SER A 119 -23.22 24.29 -5.76
N LEU A 120 -22.60 23.87 -6.88
CA LEU A 120 -21.28 23.21 -6.87
C LEU A 120 -20.12 24.20 -6.58
N LEU A 121 -20.33 25.49 -6.73
CA LEU A 121 -19.34 26.53 -6.48
C LEU A 121 -19.40 27.06 -5.03
N ARG A 122 -20.40 26.64 -4.27
CA ARG A 122 -20.56 27.01 -2.86
C ARG A 122 -19.90 25.99 -1.94
N TYR A 123 -19.60 26.39 -0.71
CA TYR A 123 -19.19 25.45 0.34
C TYR A 123 -20.26 24.38 0.54
N GLN A 124 -19.80 23.13 0.65
CA GLN A 124 -20.63 21.97 0.88
C GLN A 124 -20.48 21.49 2.33
N PRO A 125 -21.42 20.69 2.86
CA PRO A 125 -21.23 19.98 4.11
C PRO A 125 -19.90 19.19 4.08
N HIS A 126 -19.16 19.23 5.19
CA HIS A 126 -17.79 18.69 5.22
C HIS A 126 -17.73 17.19 4.92
N GLY A 127 -18.71 16.43 5.38
CA GLY A 127 -18.83 14.99 5.13
C GLY A 127 -19.56 14.61 3.84
N GLY A 128 -19.92 15.58 2.99
CA GLY A 128 -20.73 15.38 1.78
C GLY A 128 -22.22 15.70 2.02
N ARG A 129 -22.96 15.93 0.93
CA ARG A 129 -24.41 16.20 0.96
C ARG A 129 -25.18 14.91 1.31
N ASP A 130 -26.38 15.04 1.89
CA ASP A 130 -27.15 13.88 2.34
C ASP A 130 -27.44 12.86 1.24
N HIS A 131 -27.79 13.31 0.04
CA HIS A 131 -28.01 12.42 -1.09
C HIS A 131 -26.73 11.71 -1.57
N GLU A 132 -25.56 12.36 -1.49
CA GLU A 132 -24.26 11.77 -1.80
C GLU A 132 -23.86 10.74 -0.75
N ARG A 133 -24.07 11.05 0.52
CA ARG A 133 -23.85 10.10 1.62
C ARG A 133 -24.78 8.90 1.51
N ALA A 134 -26.05 9.11 1.07
CA ALA A 134 -27.00 8.04 0.81
C ALA A 134 -26.56 7.15 -0.37
N ALA A 135 -26.05 7.73 -1.48
CA ALA A 135 -25.50 6.99 -2.60
C ALA A 135 -24.28 6.15 -2.16
N ALA A 136 -23.36 6.76 -1.42
CA ALA A 136 -22.21 6.06 -0.85
C ALA A 136 -22.64 4.92 0.10
N ALA A 137 -23.65 5.11 0.93
CA ALA A 137 -24.19 4.09 1.83
C ALA A 137 -24.76 2.89 1.05
N ARG A 138 -25.50 3.13 -0.05
CA ARG A 138 -25.98 2.05 -0.96
C ARG A 138 -24.80 1.26 -1.52
N HIS A 139 -23.81 1.95 -2.07
CA HIS A 139 -22.60 1.33 -2.61
C HIS A 139 -21.85 0.47 -1.57
N LEU A 140 -21.74 0.95 -0.32
CA LEU A 140 -21.10 0.19 0.76
C LEU A 140 -21.98 -0.99 1.23
N SER A 141 -23.31 -0.84 1.21
CA SER A 141 -24.23 -1.93 1.52
C SER A 141 -24.08 -3.10 0.53
N ASP A 142 -23.88 -2.82 -0.74
CA ASP A 142 -23.63 -3.85 -1.77
C ASP A 142 -22.30 -4.58 -1.53
N ARG A 143 -21.37 -3.96 -0.80
CA ARG A 143 -20.09 -4.57 -0.35
C ARG A 143 -20.16 -5.27 1.00
N GLY A 144 -21.37 -5.51 1.50
CA GLY A 144 -21.61 -6.25 2.74
C GLY A 144 -21.76 -5.39 4.00
N LEU A 145 -21.70 -4.05 3.90
CA LEU A 145 -21.94 -3.14 5.02
C LEU A 145 -23.42 -2.78 5.13
N LYS A 146 -24.28 -3.77 5.41
CA LYS A 146 -25.75 -3.61 5.44
C LYS A 146 -26.25 -2.54 6.43
N ALA A 147 -25.46 -2.21 7.45
CA ALA A 147 -25.76 -1.16 8.43
C ALA A 147 -25.36 0.26 7.98
N ALA A 148 -24.74 0.42 6.80
CA ALA A 148 -24.34 1.72 6.29
C ALA A 148 -25.57 2.58 5.94
N THR A 149 -25.59 3.81 6.46
CA THR A 149 -26.63 4.81 6.21
C THR A 149 -25.99 6.16 5.93
N ALA A 150 -26.74 7.12 5.41
CA ALA A 150 -26.25 8.48 5.23
C ALA A 150 -25.70 9.10 6.53
N GLU A 151 -26.16 8.68 7.69
CA GLU A 151 -25.71 9.18 9.00
C GLU A 151 -24.40 8.57 9.47
N THR A 152 -23.98 7.42 8.91
CA THR A 152 -22.78 6.67 9.29
C THR A 152 -21.70 6.67 8.23
N VAL A 153 -21.92 7.37 7.09
CA VAL A 153 -20.98 7.46 5.98
C VAL A 153 -20.57 8.91 5.74
N LEU A 154 -19.27 9.12 5.53
CA LEU A 154 -18.68 10.40 5.12
C LEU A 154 -17.96 10.25 3.79
N LEU A 155 -18.01 11.27 2.95
CA LEU A 155 -17.19 11.39 1.75
C LEU A 155 -15.84 12.03 2.10
N VAL A 156 -14.77 11.48 1.55
CA VAL A 156 -13.40 11.93 1.77
C VAL A 156 -12.62 12.02 0.46
N SER A 157 -11.53 12.77 0.44
CA SER A 157 -10.69 12.95 -0.76
C SER A 157 -9.79 11.73 -1.02
N GLY A 158 -10.41 10.55 -1.17
CA GLY A 158 -9.77 9.24 -1.34
C GLY A 158 -9.44 8.55 -0.03
N ALA A 159 -9.09 7.25 -0.09
CA ALA A 159 -8.83 6.42 1.08
C ALA A 159 -7.71 6.98 1.97
N GLN A 160 -6.63 7.54 1.40
CA GLN A 160 -5.54 8.14 2.16
C GLN A 160 -6.04 9.27 3.09
N HIS A 161 -6.92 10.13 2.58
CA HIS A 161 -7.54 11.18 3.39
C HIS A 161 -8.45 10.58 4.48
N GLY A 162 -9.23 9.54 4.13
CA GLY A 162 -10.07 8.82 5.10
C GLY A 162 -9.26 8.19 6.23
N LEU A 163 -8.16 7.52 5.93
CA LEU A 163 -7.24 6.94 6.93
C LEU A 163 -6.63 8.02 7.83
N THR A 164 -6.14 9.11 7.22
CA THR A 164 -5.52 10.22 7.96
C THR A 164 -6.52 10.90 8.89
N THR A 165 -7.71 11.25 8.40
CA THR A 165 -8.76 11.92 9.22
C THR A 165 -9.31 11.01 10.29
N THR A 166 -9.38 9.68 10.05
CA THR A 166 -9.73 8.69 11.07
C THR A 166 -8.69 8.66 12.19
N ALA A 167 -7.41 8.56 11.84
CA ALA A 167 -6.32 8.58 12.82
C ALA A 167 -6.33 9.89 13.63
N MET A 168 -6.43 11.05 12.97
CA MET A 168 -6.51 12.36 13.62
C MET A 168 -7.71 12.49 14.56
N ALA A 169 -8.82 11.83 14.28
CA ALA A 169 -10.07 12.01 15.02
C ALA A 169 -10.19 11.10 16.25
N LEU A 170 -9.60 9.91 16.19
CA LEU A 170 -9.85 8.81 17.12
C LEU A 170 -8.61 8.36 17.90
N LEU A 171 -7.43 8.85 17.52
CA LEU A 171 -6.15 8.51 18.17
C LEU A 171 -5.43 9.79 18.61
N GLU A 172 -4.60 9.65 19.64
CA GLU A 172 -3.78 10.73 20.17
C GLU A 172 -2.28 10.49 19.85
N PRO A 173 -1.47 11.55 19.76
CA PRO A 173 -0.02 11.40 19.60
C PRO A 173 0.58 10.47 20.68
N GLY A 174 1.39 9.49 20.25
CA GLY A 174 1.97 8.46 21.11
C GLY A 174 1.10 7.20 21.28
N ASP A 175 -0.13 7.19 20.77
CA ASP A 175 -0.95 5.97 20.78
C ASP A 175 -0.29 4.86 19.93
N VAL A 176 -0.34 3.63 20.45
CA VAL A 176 0.18 2.45 19.78
C VAL A 176 -0.88 1.83 18.88
N VAL A 177 -0.55 1.69 17.60
CA VAL A 177 -1.37 1.02 16.60
C VAL A 177 -0.71 -0.28 16.17
N ALA A 178 -1.38 -1.40 16.37
CA ALA A 178 -0.95 -2.69 15.85
C ALA A 178 -1.17 -2.73 14.33
N VAL A 179 -0.16 -3.17 13.59
CA VAL A 179 -0.20 -3.26 12.12
C VAL A 179 0.48 -4.53 11.65
N ASP A 180 0.12 -5.03 10.47
CA ASP A 180 0.87 -6.13 9.85
C ASP A 180 2.35 -5.75 9.69
N ALA A 181 3.28 -6.69 9.88
CA ALA A 181 4.73 -6.47 9.75
C ALA A 181 5.13 -5.93 8.35
N LEU A 182 4.34 -6.26 7.33
CA LEU A 182 4.34 -5.61 6.03
C LEU A 182 2.97 -4.97 5.84
N THR A 183 2.91 -3.66 5.65
CA THR A 183 1.64 -2.92 5.58
C THR A 183 1.65 -1.86 4.48
N TYR A 184 0.52 -1.24 4.24
CA TYR A 184 0.40 -0.17 3.25
C TYR A 184 1.23 1.07 3.65
N PRO A 185 2.15 1.54 2.78
CA PRO A 185 3.02 2.68 3.11
C PRO A 185 2.25 3.96 3.42
N GLY A 186 1.10 4.17 2.78
CA GLY A 186 0.27 5.34 3.05
C GLY A 186 -0.28 5.41 4.48
N PHE A 187 -0.54 4.25 5.13
CA PHE A 187 -0.90 4.27 6.54
C PHE A 187 0.31 4.58 7.44
N LYS A 188 1.51 4.12 7.07
CA LYS A 188 2.75 4.50 7.78
C LYS A 188 2.94 6.02 7.79
N LEU A 189 2.74 6.68 6.64
CA LEU A 189 2.79 8.15 6.56
C LEU A 189 1.68 8.83 7.39
N ALA A 190 0.46 8.27 7.36
CA ALA A 190 -0.62 8.81 8.19
C ALA A 190 -0.29 8.68 9.68
N ALA A 191 0.31 7.56 10.10
CA ALA A 191 0.75 7.34 11.47
C ALA A 191 1.88 8.28 11.88
N GLU A 192 2.89 8.46 11.04
CA GLU A 192 3.99 9.40 11.25
C GLU A 192 3.48 10.84 11.40
N ALA A 193 2.63 11.30 10.47
CA ALA A 193 2.05 12.63 10.51
C ALA A 193 1.22 12.90 11.78
N ASN A 194 0.61 11.84 12.35
CA ASN A 194 -0.15 11.91 13.60
C ASN A 194 0.67 11.51 14.83
N ARG A 195 1.98 11.30 14.69
CA ARG A 195 2.89 10.90 15.78
C ARG A 195 2.44 9.64 16.51
N LEU A 196 1.88 8.66 15.78
CA LEU A 196 1.48 7.35 16.30
C LEU A 196 2.66 6.40 16.29
N GLU A 197 2.69 5.48 17.24
CA GLU A 197 3.65 4.38 17.25
C GLU A 197 3.06 3.16 16.55
N LEU A 198 3.75 2.62 15.53
CA LEU A 198 3.35 1.39 14.86
C LEU A 198 4.01 0.19 15.54
N ALA A 199 3.20 -0.77 15.98
CA ALA A 199 3.64 -2.03 16.56
C ALA A 199 3.42 -3.18 15.58
N PRO A 200 4.49 -3.80 15.01
CA PRO A 200 4.39 -4.83 14.00
C PRO A 200 3.83 -6.13 14.57
N ILE A 201 2.87 -6.73 13.86
CA ILE A 201 2.35 -8.07 14.08
C ILE A 201 2.89 -8.99 12.99
N PRO A 202 3.57 -10.09 13.34
CA PRO A 202 4.04 -11.07 12.36
C PRO A 202 2.88 -11.63 11.52
N ALA A 203 3.21 -12.13 10.32
CA ALA A 203 2.26 -12.85 9.50
C ALA A 203 2.11 -14.31 9.98
N ALA A 204 0.88 -14.82 9.99
CA ALA A 204 0.57 -16.23 10.21
C ALA A 204 -0.42 -16.72 9.15
N GLY A 205 0.04 -17.50 8.20
CA GLY A 205 -0.76 -17.92 7.05
C GLY A 205 -1.17 -16.72 6.16
N ARG A 206 -2.49 -16.54 5.99
CA ARG A 206 -3.05 -15.43 5.19
C ARG A 206 -3.68 -14.36 6.09
N GLY A 207 -2.89 -13.80 7.01
CA GLY A 207 -3.32 -12.74 7.92
C GLY A 207 -2.30 -12.49 9.03
N PRO A 208 -2.59 -11.56 9.96
CA PRO A 208 -1.76 -11.32 11.13
C PRO A 208 -1.75 -12.51 12.09
N ASP A 209 -0.67 -12.66 12.85
CA ASP A 209 -0.58 -13.56 13.99
C ASP A 209 -1.42 -12.98 15.16
N LEU A 210 -2.58 -13.60 15.40
CA LEU A 210 -3.53 -13.10 16.40
C LEU A 210 -3.09 -13.44 17.83
N ASP A 211 -2.29 -14.48 18.05
CA ASP A 211 -1.67 -14.76 19.35
C ASP A 211 -0.63 -13.69 19.69
N ALA A 212 0.17 -13.28 18.70
CA ALA A 212 1.11 -12.17 18.85
C ALA A 212 0.39 -10.85 19.14
N LEU A 213 -0.74 -10.57 18.46
CA LEU A 213 -1.58 -9.40 18.74
C LEU A 213 -2.12 -9.43 20.17
N ALA A 214 -2.69 -10.55 20.62
CA ALA A 214 -3.19 -10.71 21.97
C ALA A 214 -2.07 -10.57 23.01
N ALA A 215 -0.89 -11.12 22.74
CA ALA A 215 0.29 -10.97 23.61
C ALA A 215 0.78 -9.52 23.67
N LEU A 216 0.76 -8.79 22.56
CA LEU A 216 1.09 -7.35 22.51
C LEU A 216 0.12 -6.55 23.39
N CYS A 217 -1.19 -6.77 23.26
CA CYS A 217 -2.22 -6.09 24.04
C CYS A 217 -2.13 -6.36 25.55
N ARG A 218 -1.61 -7.53 25.97
CA ARG A 218 -1.34 -7.81 27.39
C ARG A 218 -0.13 -7.05 27.95
N ARG A 219 0.86 -6.73 27.11
CA ARG A 219 2.13 -6.08 27.52
C ARG A 219 2.10 -4.57 27.35
N ARG A 220 1.29 -4.07 26.43
CA ARG A 220 1.24 -2.66 26.06
C ARG A 220 -0.20 -2.20 25.87
N ARG A 221 -0.46 -0.93 26.13
CA ARG A 221 -1.76 -0.30 25.82
C ARG A 221 -1.83 -0.03 24.31
N VAL A 222 -2.31 -1.02 23.54
CA VAL A 222 -2.64 -0.86 22.14
C VAL A 222 -3.98 -0.13 22.03
N ARG A 223 -4.08 0.88 21.17
CA ARG A 223 -5.31 1.68 21.00
C ARG A 223 -6.09 1.27 19.76
N ALA A 224 -5.40 0.83 18.72
CA ALA A 224 -6.02 0.44 17.48
C ALA A 224 -5.28 -0.72 16.80
N VAL A 225 -5.97 -1.39 15.91
CA VAL A 225 -5.39 -2.27 14.91
C VAL A 225 -5.78 -1.74 13.51
N TYR A 226 -4.78 -1.51 12.67
CA TYR A 226 -4.98 -1.22 11.25
C TYR A 226 -4.71 -2.49 10.45
N THR A 227 -5.62 -2.84 9.56
CA THR A 227 -5.50 -4.04 8.74
C THR A 227 -6.21 -3.91 7.39
N MET A 228 -5.73 -4.67 6.41
CA MET A 228 -6.35 -4.84 5.09
C MET A 228 -6.80 -6.31 4.94
N PRO A 229 -7.95 -6.70 5.50
CA PRO A 229 -8.35 -8.11 5.55
C PRO A 229 -8.77 -8.68 4.20
N THR A 230 -9.02 -7.84 3.21
CA THR A 230 -9.42 -8.23 1.86
C THR A 230 -8.45 -7.64 0.84
N LEU A 231 -7.64 -8.50 0.20
CA LEU A 231 -6.56 -8.15 -0.72
C LEU A 231 -5.51 -7.24 -0.07
N HIS A 232 -4.86 -7.77 0.94
CA HIS A 232 -3.80 -7.13 1.70
C HIS A 232 -2.66 -6.61 0.80
N ASN A 233 -2.30 -5.35 0.93
CA ASN A 233 -1.15 -4.79 0.22
C ASN A 233 0.07 -4.73 1.18
N PRO A 234 1.18 -5.48 0.89
CA PRO A 234 1.57 -5.96 -0.45
C PRO A 234 1.26 -7.44 -0.74
N LEU A 235 0.76 -8.23 0.19
CA LEU A 235 0.79 -9.70 0.12
C LEU A 235 -0.40 -10.31 -0.65
N GLY A 236 -1.42 -9.52 -1.01
CA GLY A 236 -2.55 -9.98 -1.80
C GLY A 236 -3.48 -10.98 -1.10
N TRP A 237 -3.28 -11.30 0.17
CA TRP A 237 -4.10 -12.29 0.85
C TRP A 237 -5.52 -11.78 1.17
N VAL A 238 -6.41 -12.74 1.41
CA VAL A 238 -7.75 -12.51 1.98
C VAL A 238 -7.83 -13.28 3.29
N THR A 239 -8.02 -12.54 4.38
CA THR A 239 -8.16 -13.12 5.72
C THR A 239 -9.48 -13.88 5.84
N GLY A 240 -9.43 -15.15 6.23
CA GLY A 240 -10.60 -16.01 6.34
C GLY A 240 -11.56 -15.62 7.45
N ALA A 241 -12.83 -16.07 7.32
CA ALA A 241 -13.92 -15.70 8.24
C ALA A 241 -13.65 -16.03 9.72
N ALA A 242 -13.05 -17.18 10.01
CA ALA A 242 -12.70 -17.57 11.39
C ALA A 242 -11.71 -16.58 12.01
N ARG A 243 -10.66 -16.23 11.27
CA ARG A 243 -9.62 -15.30 11.73
C ARG A 243 -10.16 -13.86 11.88
N ARG A 244 -11.10 -13.43 11.02
CA ARG A 244 -11.80 -12.14 11.20
C ARG A 244 -12.59 -12.10 12.50
N ARG A 245 -13.33 -13.17 12.84
CA ARG A 245 -14.06 -13.27 14.11
C ARG A 245 -13.13 -13.26 15.32
N GLU A 246 -12.00 -13.94 15.23
CA GLU A 246 -10.99 -13.96 16.29
C GLU A 246 -10.36 -12.57 16.51
N LEU A 247 -9.99 -11.85 15.42
CA LEU A 247 -9.51 -10.47 15.50
C LEU A 247 -10.52 -9.57 16.19
N VAL A 248 -11.80 -9.66 15.81
CA VAL A 248 -12.90 -8.92 16.46
C VAL A 248 -13.00 -9.27 17.95
N ALA A 249 -12.90 -10.55 18.33
CA ALA A 249 -12.93 -10.98 19.73
C ALA A 249 -11.78 -10.37 20.54
N ILE A 250 -10.57 -10.32 19.97
CA ILE A 250 -9.41 -9.66 20.59
C ILE A 250 -9.65 -8.15 20.71
N ALA A 251 -10.15 -7.50 19.65
CA ALA A 251 -10.45 -6.07 19.66
C ALA A 251 -11.46 -5.71 20.73
N ARG A 252 -12.56 -6.45 20.84
CA ARG A 252 -13.57 -6.25 21.90
C ARG A 252 -12.99 -6.45 23.29
N ARG A 253 -12.21 -7.52 23.50
CA ARG A 253 -11.58 -7.82 24.80
C ARG A 253 -10.66 -6.72 25.30
N HIS A 254 -9.93 -6.09 24.38
CA HIS A 254 -8.91 -5.10 24.71
C HIS A 254 -9.33 -3.66 24.41
N GLY A 255 -10.57 -3.43 23.97
CA GLY A 255 -11.11 -2.10 23.64
C GLY A 255 -10.37 -1.42 22.47
N LEU A 256 -9.98 -2.20 21.44
CA LEU A 256 -9.27 -1.67 20.28
C LEU A 256 -10.22 -1.05 19.28
N LEU A 257 -9.85 0.11 18.74
CA LEU A 257 -10.36 0.60 17.47
C LEU A 257 -9.86 -0.30 16.33
N ILE A 258 -10.73 -0.72 15.43
CA ILE A 258 -10.35 -1.39 14.18
C ILE A 258 -10.41 -0.36 13.04
N ILE A 259 -9.31 -0.17 12.32
CA ILE A 259 -9.24 0.61 11.09
C ILE A 259 -9.11 -0.40 9.94
N GLU A 260 -10.22 -0.63 9.25
CA GLU A 260 -10.30 -1.56 8.11
C GLU A 260 -10.10 -0.80 6.80
N ASP A 261 -8.97 -1.03 6.14
CA ASP A 261 -8.71 -0.48 4.81
C ASP A 261 -9.17 -1.47 3.73
N ALA A 262 -10.10 -1.04 2.92
CA ALA A 262 -10.77 -1.83 1.90
C ALA A 262 -10.54 -1.30 0.47
N ALA A 263 -9.42 -0.60 0.22
CA ALA A 263 -9.13 0.03 -1.06
C ALA A 263 -9.18 -0.93 -2.27
N TYR A 264 -8.88 -2.20 -2.07
CA TYR A 264 -8.90 -3.25 -3.10
C TYR A 264 -10.00 -4.30 -2.90
N ALA A 265 -10.85 -4.17 -1.88
CA ALA A 265 -11.83 -5.18 -1.51
C ALA A 265 -12.84 -5.50 -2.63
N PHE A 266 -13.13 -4.55 -3.50
CA PHE A 266 -14.05 -4.70 -4.64
C PHE A 266 -13.63 -5.80 -5.64
N LEU A 267 -12.35 -6.18 -5.67
CA LEU A 267 -11.84 -7.21 -6.57
C LEU A 267 -12.16 -8.63 -6.11
N ALA A 268 -12.36 -8.87 -4.81
CA ALA A 268 -12.59 -10.20 -4.25
C ALA A 268 -14.09 -10.41 -3.96
N GLU A 269 -14.85 -10.84 -4.95
CA GLU A 269 -16.32 -11.01 -4.87
C GLU A 269 -16.80 -11.92 -3.74
N HIS A 270 -16.07 -12.99 -3.47
CA HIS A 270 -16.44 -13.99 -2.47
C HIS A 270 -15.64 -13.88 -1.17
N ALA A 271 -15.18 -12.67 -0.84
CA ALA A 271 -14.49 -12.43 0.41
C ALA A 271 -15.45 -12.61 1.61
N PRO A 272 -14.94 -13.04 2.77
CA PRO A 272 -15.73 -13.02 4.01
C PRO A 272 -16.25 -11.60 4.32
N PRO A 273 -17.33 -11.48 5.13
CA PRO A 273 -17.89 -10.19 5.52
C PRO A 273 -16.82 -9.24 6.10
N PRO A 274 -16.91 -7.94 5.82
CA PRO A 274 -16.00 -6.94 6.39
C PRO A 274 -15.98 -6.98 7.93
N LEU A 275 -14.87 -6.57 8.54
CA LEU A 275 -14.79 -6.45 10.01
C LEU A 275 -15.82 -5.45 10.53
N ALA A 276 -16.07 -4.37 9.78
CA ALA A 276 -17.10 -3.39 10.11
C ALA A 276 -18.52 -3.98 10.15
N SER A 277 -18.78 -5.09 9.45
CA SER A 277 -20.06 -5.83 9.57
C SER A 277 -20.11 -6.74 10.80
N LEU A 278 -18.94 -7.21 11.27
CA LEU A 278 -18.81 -8.10 12.42
C LEU A 278 -18.74 -7.34 13.76
N ALA A 279 -18.19 -6.12 13.73
CA ALA A 279 -17.99 -5.25 14.89
C ALA A 279 -18.24 -3.78 14.50
N PRO A 280 -19.49 -3.43 14.13
CA PRO A 280 -19.82 -2.07 13.68
C PRO A 280 -19.59 -1.01 14.76
N GLU A 281 -19.59 -1.39 16.03
CA GLU A 281 -19.40 -0.50 17.18
C GLU A 281 -17.94 -0.09 17.42
N THR A 282 -16.96 -0.82 16.85
CA THR A 282 -15.52 -0.57 17.07
C THR A 282 -14.72 -0.40 15.80
N THR A 283 -15.37 -0.44 14.63
CA THR A 283 -14.67 -0.47 13.33
C THR A 283 -14.96 0.78 12.52
N VAL A 284 -13.89 1.40 11.99
CA VAL A 284 -13.96 2.36 10.90
C VAL A 284 -13.53 1.65 9.62
N TYR A 285 -14.41 1.65 8.63
CA TYR A 285 -14.16 1.09 7.30
C TYR A 285 -13.82 2.23 6.33
N VAL A 286 -12.70 2.10 5.63
CA VAL A 286 -12.23 3.11 4.66
C VAL A 286 -12.09 2.47 3.29
N SER A 287 -12.71 3.08 2.28
CA SER A 287 -12.60 2.67 0.88
C SER A 287 -12.55 3.85 -0.07
N SER A 288 -12.36 3.60 -1.37
CA SER A 288 -12.38 4.66 -2.37
C SER A 288 -12.65 4.12 -3.78
N LEU A 289 -13.01 5.03 -4.69
CA LEU A 289 -13.14 4.76 -6.12
C LEU A 289 -11.81 4.88 -6.89
N SER A 290 -10.71 5.20 -6.21
CA SER A 290 -9.40 5.40 -6.86
C SER A 290 -8.87 4.16 -7.57
N LYS A 291 -9.18 2.96 -7.08
CA LYS A 291 -8.71 1.69 -7.66
C LYS A 291 -9.76 0.99 -8.50
N SER A 292 -11.03 1.24 -8.22
CA SER A 292 -12.15 0.65 -8.95
C SER A 292 -12.56 1.47 -10.17
N VAL A 293 -12.46 2.78 -10.09
CA VAL A 293 -12.91 3.69 -11.17
C VAL A 293 -11.71 4.45 -11.74
N ALA A 294 -11.24 5.49 -11.05
CA ALA A 294 -10.14 6.33 -11.52
C ALA A 294 -9.38 6.97 -10.37
N THR A 295 -8.05 6.94 -10.44
CA THR A 295 -7.20 7.54 -9.39
C THR A 295 -7.40 9.05 -9.26
N GLY A 296 -7.69 9.74 -10.37
CA GLY A 296 -7.88 11.19 -10.44
C GLY A 296 -9.21 11.70 -9.86
N LEU A 297 -10.23 10.85 -9.67
CA LEU A 297 -11.50 11.25 -9.05
C LEU A 297 -11.33 11.71 -7.61
N ARG A 298 -10.39 11.13 -6.88
CA ARG A 298 -10.13 11.47 -5.48
C ARG A 298 -11.38 11.44 -4.59
N VAL A 299 -12.26 10.47 -4.81
CA VAL A 299 -13.45 10.23 -3.98
C VAL A 299 -13.27 8.93 -3.19
N GLY A 300 -13.50 9.00 -1.89
CA GLY A 300 -13.48 7.87 -0.98
C GLY A 300 -14.58 7.97 0.06
N PHE A 301 -14.73 6.92 0.84
CA PHE A 301 -15.79 6.76 1.82
C PHE A 301 -15.20 6.30 3.16
N VAL A 302 -15.71 6.87 4.24
CA VAL A 302 -15.48 6.41 5.61
C VAL A 302 -16.84 6.00 6.17
N HIS A 303 -16.99 4.74 6.61
CA HIS A 303 -18.12 4.28 7.39
C HIS A 303 -17.65 4.04 8.82
N ALA A 304 -18.37 4.60 9.79
CA ALA A 304 -17.99 4.56 11.20
C ALA A 304 -19.24 4.54 12.11
N PRO A 305 -19.11 4.14 13.38
CA PRO A 305 -20.13 4.36 14.42
C PRO A 305 -20.62 5.81 14.43
N ARG A 306 -21.92 5.99 14.63
CA ARG A 306 -22.59 7.30 14.56
C ARG A 306 -21.93 8.35 15.49
N GLU A 307 -21.51 7.94 16.67
CA GLU A 307 -20.85 8.82 17.64
C GLU A 307 -19.46 9.31 17.23
N TRP A 308 -18.82 8.66 16.23
CA TRP A 308 -17.52 9.08 15.71
C TRP A 308 -17.62 9.99 14.49
N ILE A 309 -18.77 10.00 13.80
CA ILE A 309 -19.00 10.81 12.60
C ILE A 309 -18.68 12.30 12.84
N PRO A 310 -19.17 12.98 13.90
CA PRO A 310 -18.84 14.39 14.11
C PRO A 310 -17.37 14.64 14.39
N LYS A 311 -16.65 13.66 14.99
CA LYS A 311 -15.22 13.78 15.26
C LYS A 311 -14.41 13.73 13.95
N ILE A 312 -14.73 12.76 13.08
CA ILE A 312 -14.06 12.59 11.77
C ILE A 312 -14.39 13.78 10.85
N GLU A 313 -15.65 14.19 10.80
CA GLU A 313 -16.08 15.33 9.99
C GLU A 313 -15.35 16.64 10.37
N ARG A 314 -15.10 16.86 11.67
CA ARG A 314 -14.28 18.00 12.14
C ARG A 314 -12.86 17.93 11.57
N LYS A 315 -12.29 16.74 11.37
CA LYS A 315 -10.94 16.58 10.78
C LYS A 315 -10.96 16.75 9.25
N ILE A 316 -12.03 16.35 8.58
CA ILE A 316 -12.25 16.68 7.15
C ILE A 316 -12.27 18.21 6.99
N ARG A 317 -13.03 18.92 7.84
CA ARG A 317 -13.06 20.38 7.84
C ARG A 317 -11.68 21.00 8.03
N ALA A 318 -10.88 20.44 8.96
CA ALA A 318 -9.55 20.99 9.29
C ALA A 318 -8.48 20.71 8.23
N THR A 319 -8.74 19.81 7.27
CA THR A 319 -7.79 19.41 6.23
C THR A 319 -8.19 19.91 4.85
N THR A 320 -9.22 19.35 4.25
CA THR A 320 -9.65 19.66 2.89
C THR A 320 -10.92 20.51 2.81
N TRP A 321 -11.52 20.83 3.94
CA TRP A 321 -12.83 21.47 4.10
C TRP A 321 -13.98 20.53 3.67
N ASN A 322 -13.97 20.04 2.45
CA ASN A 322 -14.84 19.00 1.89
C ASN A 322 -14.17 18.38 0.65
N THR A 323 -14.64 17.23 0.21
CA THR A 323 -14.27 16.70 -1.11
C THR A 323 -14.89 17.56 -2.20
N PRO A 324 -14.17 17.88 -3.30
CA PRO A 324 -14.69 18.75 -4.37
C PRO A 324 -16.05 18.30 -4.89
N ALA A 325 -17.05 19.19 -4.83
CA ALA A 325 -18.45 18.88 -5.12
C ALA A 325 -18.67 18.34 -6.55
N THR A 326 -17.89 18.81 -7.52
CA THR A 326 -17.92 18.30 -8.90
C THR A 326 -17.55 16.82 -8.96
N MET A 327 -16.50 16.42 -8.22
CA MET A 327 -16.04 15.02 -8.21
C MET A 327 -17.00 14.11 -7.46
N THR A 328 -17.58 14.58 -6.33
CA THR A 328 -18.58 13.80 -5.61
C THR A 328 -19.87 13.65 -6.38
N ALA A 329 -20.32 14.69 -7.11
CA ALA A 329 -21.49 14.64 -7.96
C ALA A 329 -21.34 13.62 -9.09
N ILE A 330 -20.17 13.58 -9.76
CA ILE A 330 -19.86 12.58 -10.80
C ILE A 330 -19.81 11.18 -10.18
N ALA A 331 -19.07 11.00 -9.09
CA ALA A 331 -18.91 9.70 -8.43
C ALA A 331 -20.25 9.12 -7.96
N CYS A 332 -21.09 9.94 -7.32
CA CYS A 332 -22.41 9.51 -6.85
C CYS A 332 -23.38 9.25 -8.03
N GLY A 333 -23.31 10.07 -9.09
CA GLY A 333 -24.05 9.78 -10.32
C GLY A 333 -23.70 8.41 -10.91
N TRP A 334 -22.42 8.08 -10.98
CA TRP A 334 -21.94 6.79 -11.47
C TRP A 334 -22.25 5.60 -10.53
N ILE A 335 -22.41 5.86 -9.23
CA ILE A 335 -22.94 4.85 -8.30
C ILE A 335 -24.42 4.58 -8.61
N ASP A 336 -25.20 5.64 -8.75
CA ASP A 336 -26.66 5.57 -8.91
C ASP A 336 -27.10 4.99 -10.28
N ASP A 337 -26.35 5.25 -11.35
CA ASP A 337 -26.63 4.73 -12.69
C ASP A 337 -25.98 3.35 -12.97
N GLY A 338 -25.24 2.80 -12.02
CA GLY A 338 -24.59 1.49 -12.12
C GLY A 338 -23.23 1.49 -12.82
N THR A 339 -22.72 2.63 -13.29
CA THR A 339 -21.41 2.74 -13.95
C THR A 339 -20.28 2.22 -13.06
N VAL A 340 -20.29 2.52 -11.76
CA VAL A 340 -19.28 2.00 -10.82
C VAL A 340 -19.29 0.48 -10.77
N ALA A 341 -20.46 -0.15 -10.69
CA ALA A 341 -20.59 -1.61 -10.64
C ALA A 341 -20.06 -2.27 -11.93
N LEU A 342 -20.35 -1.66 -13.10
CA LEU A 342 -19.84 -2.12 -14.39
C LEU A 342 -18.29 -2.05 -14.43
N LEU A 343 -17.72 -0.89 -14.07
CA LEU A 343 -16.26 -0.70 -14.06
C LEU A 343 -15.56 -1.66 -13.08
N GLU A 344 -16.15 -1.92 -11.93
CA GLU A 344 -15.62 -2.90 -10.99
C GLU A 344 -15.64 -4.32 -11.55
N ALA A 345 -16.69 -4.70 -12.24
CA ALA A 345 -16.76 -6.01 -12.90
C ALA A 345 -15.70 -6.15 -14.01
N GLU A 346 -15.46 -5.09 -14.78
CA GLU A 346 -14.38 -5.03 -15.77
C GLU A 346 -13.01 -5.17 -15.11
N LYS A 347 -12.75 -4.43 -14.01
CA LYS A 347 -11.50 -4.50 -13.27
C LYS A 347 -11.25 -5.88 -12.67
N ARG A 348 -12.28 -6.60 -12.22
CA ARG A 348 -12.15 -7.98 -11.76
C ARG A 348 -11.67 -8.91 -12.87
N ARG A 349 -12.28 -8.81 -14.07
CA ARG A 349 -11.87 -9.60 -15.24
C ARG A 349 -10.45 -9.28 -15.69
N ASP A 350 -10.11 -7.99 -15.75
CA ASP A 350 -8.76 -7.53 -16.11
C ASP A 350 -7.70 -8.00 -15.09
N ALA A 351 -8.00 -7.92 -13.79
CA ALA A 351 -7.08 -8.39 -12.75
C ALA A 351 -6.83 -9.91 -12.86
N ALA A 352 -7.88 -10.70 -13.08
CA ALA A 352 -7.76 -12.15 -13.26
C ALA A 352 -6.88 -12.48 -14.48
N LEU A 353 -7.11 -11.85 -15.63
CA LEU A 353 -6.32 -12.03 -16.85
C LEU A 353 -4.83 -11.70 -16.62
N ARG A 354 -4.53 -10.62 -15.91
CA ARG A 354 -3.15 -10.22 -15.57
C ARG A 354 -2.47 -11.21 -14.62
N GLN A 355 -3.22 -11.78 -13.68
CA GLN A 355 -2.72 -12.83 -12.82
C GLN A 355 -2.42 -14.13 -13.60
N ASP A 356 -3.23 -14.47 -14.59
CA ASP A 356 -2.98 -15.63 -15.46
C ASP A 356 -1.71 -15.41 -16.31
N ILE A 357 -1.50 -14.21 -16.87
CA ILE A 357 -0.26 -13.85 -17.54
C ILE A 357 0.92 -13.98 -16.57
N ALA A 358 0.81 -13.42 -15.39
CA ALA A 358 1.88 -13.49 -14.39
C ALA A 358 2.16 -14.93 -13.95
N ALA A 359 1.15 -15.80 -13.88
CA ALA A 359 1.33 -17.22 -13.57
C ALA A 359 2.13 -17.95 -14.64
N ARG A 360 1.94 -17.62 -15.92
CA ARG A 360 2.70 -18.20 -17.04
C ARG A 360 4.12 -17.67 -17.08
N MET A 361 4.29 -16.32 -17.07
CA MET A 361 5.59 -15.67 -17.27
C MET A 361 6.55 -15.86 -16.09
N LEU A 362 6.02 -15.94 -14.88
CA LEU A 362 6.79 -16.20 -13.65
C LEU A 362 6.75 -17.68 -13.24
N HIS A 363 6.65 -18.59 -14.20
CA HIS A 363 6.75 -20.02 -13.91
C HIS A 363 8.10 -20.32 -13.25
N GLY A 364 8.07 -21.07 -12.11
CA GLY A 364 9.28 -21.36 -11.33
C GLY A 364 9.70 -20.26 -10.36
N VAL A 365 9.20 -19.02 -10.47
CA VAL A 365 9.44 -17.96 -9.49
C VAL A 365 8.45 -18.06 -8.34
N LYS A 366 8.98 -18.10 -7.08
CA LYS A 366 8.14 -18.09 -5.88
C LYS A 366 7.34 -16.79 -5.82
N ARG A 367 6.03 -16.90 -5.65
CA ARG A 367 5.13 -15.75 -5.60
C ARG A 367 4.03 -15.90 -4.55
N VAL A 368 3.61 -14.79 -3.99
CA VAL A 368 2.48 -14.65 -3.07
C VAL A 368 1.52 -13.63 -3.66
N GLY A 369 0.23 -13.94 -3.70
CA GLY A 369 -0.79 -13.08 -4.26
C GLY A 369 -2.16 -13.75 -4.22
N HIS A 370 -3.14 -13.14 -4.88
CA HIS A 370 -4.50 -13.63 -5.02
C HIS A 370 -4.92 -13.54 -6.49
N PRO A 371 -5.68 -14.51 -7.03
CA PRO A 371 -6.09 -14.49 -8.44
C PRO A 371 -6.82 -13.22 -8.90
N ALA A 372 -7.45 -12.50 -7.98
CA ALA A 372 -8.13 -11.24 -8.26
C ALA A 372 -7.28 -9.99 -7.97
N SER A 373 -6.00 -10.11 -7.64
CA SER A 373 -5.16 -8.97 -7.23
C SER A 373 -4.50 -8.28 -8.41
N TYR A 374 -4.36 -6.95 -8.35
CA TYR A 374 -3.50 -6.18 -9.26
C TYR A 374 -2.03 -6.15 -8.85
N PHE A 375 -1.61 -6.94 -7.88
CA PHE A 375 -0.22 -6.99 -7.45
C PHE A 375 0.21 -8.38 -7.03
N LEU A 376 1.51 -8.60 -7.13
CA LEU A 376 2.19 -9.81 -6.68
C LEU A 376 3.34 -9.44 -5.75
N TRP A 377 3.60 -10.31 -4.81
CA TRP A 377 4.77 -10.29 -3.95
C TRP A 377 5.68 -11.46 -4.32
N LEU A 378 6.93 -11.16 -4.67
CA LEU A 378 7.93 -12.15 -5.04
C LEU A 378 8.99 -12.22 -3.93
N PRO A 379 8.90 -13.19 -3.01
CA PRO A 379 9.96 -13.46 -2.06
C PRO A 379 11.20 -13.93 -2.82
N LEU A 380 12.36 -13.33 -2.52
CA LEU A 380 13.65 -13.71 -3.10
C LEU A 380 14.34 -14.74 -2.20
N ALA A 381 15.30 -15.48 -2.77
CA ALA A 381 16.14 -16.38 -2.00
C ALA A 381 16.95 -15.59 -0.95
N PRO A 382 17.30 -16.15 0.20
CA PRO A 382 18.00 -15.44 1.26
C PRO A 382 19.33 -14.79 0.84
N GLU A 383 19.95 -15.34 -0.22
CA GLU A 383 21.19 -14.85 -0.81
C GLU A 383 20.98 -13.62 -1.71
N VAL A 384 19.78 -13.45 -2.26
CA VAL A 384 19.44 -12.43 -3.26
C VAL A 384 18.98 -11.14 -2.58
N ARG A 385 19.65 -10.04 -2.91
CA ARG A 385 19.31 -8.71 -2.39
C ARG A 385 18.26 -8.04 -3.25
N SER A 386 17.14 -7.67 -2.64
CA SER A 386 16.02 -7.02 -3.36
C SER A 386 16.44 -5.74 -4.09
N ASP A 387 17.36 -4.96 -3.50
CA ASP A 387 17.83 -3.73 -4.12
C ASP A 387 18.71 -4.00 -5.34
N ALA A 388 19.53 -5.06 -5.31
CA ALA A 388 20.33 -5.46 -6.46
C ALA A 388 19.43 -5.87 -7.64
N VAL A 389 18.38 -6.65 -7.36
CA VAL A 389 17.37 -7.03 -8.36
C VAL A 389 16.61 -5.80 -8.89
N ALA A 390 16.18 -4.90 -8.00
CA ALA A 390 15.48 -3.68 -8.40
C ALA A 390 16.35 -2.78 -9.27
N MET A 391 17.65 -2.63 -8.94
CA MET A 391 18.62 -1.88 -9.75
C MET A 391 18.89 -2.53 -11.11
N ALA A 392 18.95 -3.85 -11.17
CA ALA A 392 19.09 -4.58 -12.43
C ALA A 392 17.87 -4.38 -13.33
N LEU A 393 16.66 -4.48 -12.76
CA LEU A 393 15.42 -4.20 -13.48
C LEU A 393 15.33 -2.74 -13.95
N GLN A 394 15.83 -1.80 -13.18
CA GLN A 394 15.86 -0.40 -13.57
C GLN A 394 16.78 -0.15 -14.78
N ARG A 395 17.90 -0.88 -14.92
CA ARG A 395 18.74 -0.83 -16.13
C ARG A 395 18.00 -1.36 -17.38
N GLU A 396 17.08 -2.31 -17.17
CA GLU A 396 16.16 -2.82 -18.19
C GLU A 396 14.92 -1.91 -18.36
N ARG A 397 14.93 -0.71 -17.77
CA ARG A 397 13.82 0.27 -17.78
C ARG A 397 12.51 -0.28 -17.19
N ILE A 398 12.60 -1.12 -16.17
CA ILE A 398 11.47 -1.64 -15.41
C ILE A 398 11.59 -1.17 -13.96
N SER A 399 10.59 -0.43 -13.49
CA SER A 399 10.50 0.02 -12.09
C SER A 399 9.67 -0.96 -11.26
N VAL A 400 10.17 -1.34 -10.09
CA VAL A 400 9.49 -2.23 -9.13
C VAL A 400 9.62 -1.68 -7.71
N SER A 401 8.75 -2.09 -6.80
CA SER A 401 8.90 -1.77 -5.38
C SER A 401 9.64 -2.88 -4.64
N THR A 402 10.61 -2.53 -3.79
CA THR A 402 11.19 -3.47 -2.81
C THR A 402 10.29 -3.61 -1.57
N ALA A 403 10.69 -4.46 -0.61
CA ALA A 403 9.95 -4.65 0.64
C ALA A 403 10.04 -3.45 1.62
N HIS A 404 11.05 -2.60 1.49
CA HIS A 404 11.34 -1.51 2.43
C HIS A 404 10.15 -0.57 2.71
N PRO A 405 9.43 -0.05 1.69
CA PRO A 405 8.30 0.84 1.92
C PRO A 405 7.20 0.21 2.81
N TYR A 406 7.02 -1.10 2.70
CA TYR A 406 5.96 -1.84 3.38
C TYR A 406 6.33 -2.29 4.80
N ALA A 407 7.62 -2.45 5.10
CA ALA A 407 8.09 -2.96 6.38
C ALA A 407 7.81 -1.98 7.53
N THR A 408 7.35 -2.52 8.66
CA THR A 408 7.09 -1.78 9.91
C THR A 408 8.08 -2.15 11.01
N SER A 409 9.04 -3.01 10.70
CA SER A 409 10.13 -3.41 11.58
C SER A 409 11.49 -3.28 10.88
N PRO A 410 12.61 -3.26 11.63
CA PRO A 410 13.95 -3.25 11.04
C PRO A 410 14.29 -4.51 10.22
N GLN A 411 13.62 -5.63 10.50
CA GLN A 411 13.78 -6.88 9.75
C GLN A 411 12.96 -6.81 8.45
N VAL A 412 13.60 -6.38 7.37
CA VAL A 412 12.98 -6.25 6.05
C VAL A 412 13.29 -7.50 5.22
N PRO A 413 12.28 -8.24 4.76
CA PRO A 413 12.51 -9.41 3.91
C PRO A 413 13.05 -8.99 2.52
N HIS A 414 13.89 -9.82 1.92
CA HIS A 414 14.29 -9.64 0.53
C HIS A 414 13.15 -10.09 -0.38
N ALA A 415 12.46 -9.12 -0.94
CA ALA A 415 11.33 -9.35 -1.84
C ALA A 415 11.10 -8.13 -2.72
N ILE A 416 10.43 -8.34 -3.85
CA ILE A 416 9.89 -7.27 -4.68
C ILE A 416 8.38 -7.40 -4.82
N ARG A 417 7.72 -6.27 -4.94
CA ARG A 417 6.29 -6.19 -5.23
C ARG A 417 6.10 -5.66 -6.64
N LEU A 418 5.32 -6.38 -7.44
CA LEU A 418 4.94 -6.01 -8.79
C LEU A 418 3.51 -5.48 -8.82
N ALA A 419 3.30 -4.34 -9.45
CA ALA A 419 2.00 -3.78 -9.79
C ALA A 419 1.65 -4.18 -11.22
N LEU A 420 0.55 -4.88 -11.42
CA LEU A 420 0.19 -5.47 -12.71
C LEU A 420 -0.79 -4.57 -13.51
N GLY A 421 -1.42 -3.57 -12.86
CA GLY A 421 -2.57 -2.85 -13.40
C GLY A 421 -2.26 -1.63 -14.26
N SER A 422 -0.98 -1.22 -14.41
CA SER A 422 -0.64 0.09 -14.96
C SER A 422 -0.18 0.06 -16.43
N VAL A 423 0.06 -1.11 -16.99
CA VAL A 423 0.64 -1.29 -18.32
C VAL A 423 -0.26 -2.12 -19.23
N SER A 424 -0.06 -2.04 -20.55
CA SER A 424 -0.78 -2.89 -21.52
C SER A 424 -0.44 -4.38 -21.31
N LEU A 425 -1.35 -5.29 -21.66
CA LEU A 425 -1.12 -6.74 -21.51
C LEU A 425 0.14 -7.21 -22.23
N PRO A 426 0.43 -6.82 -23.51
CA PRO A 426 1.68 -7.19 -24.17
C PRO A 426 2.94 -6.63 -23.49
N THR A 427 2.86 -5.43 -22.92
CA THR A 427 3.98 -4.85 -22.16
C THR A 427 4.18 -5.59 -20.85
N LEU A 428 3.09 -5.96 -20.17
CA LEU A 428 3.15 -6.76 -18.94
C LEU A 428 3.86 -8.09 -19.18
N GLU A 429 3.47 -8.82 -20.24
CA GLU A 429 4.03 -10.12 -20.58
C GLU A 429 5.55 -10.04 -20.79
N ARG A 430 6.02 -9.16 -21.66
CA ARG A 430 7.47 -8.93 -21.89
C ARG A 430 8.22 -8.51 -20.63
N SER A 431 7.61 -7.63 -19.82
CA SER A 431 8.27 -7.16 -18.60
C SER A 431 8.38 -8.25 -17.55
N LEU A 432 7.38 -9.14 -17.44
CA LEU A 432 7.44 -10.27 -16.52
C LEU A 432 8.45 -11.34 -16.93
N GLU A 433 8.66 -11.57 -18.24
CA GLU A 433 9.76 -12.40 -18.74
C GLU A 433 11.13 -11.83 -18.31
N THR A 434 11.30 -10.51 -18.46
CA THR A 434 12.53 -9.83 -18.02
C THR A 434 12.71 -9.93 -16.50
N VAL A 435 11.64 -9.78 -15.73
CA VAL A 435 11.67 -9.96 -14.26
C VAL A 435 12.11 -11.38 -13.89
N ALA A 436 11.55 -12.40 -14.54
CA ALA A 436 11.92 -13.80 -14.29
C ALA A 436 13.40 -14.05 -14.58
N ARG A 437 13.89 -13.59 -15.72
CA ARG A 437 15.30 -13.69 -16.12
C ARG A 437 16.23 -13.00 -15.11
N VAL A 438 15.96 -11.75 -14.76
CA VAL A 438 16.80 -10.99 -13.81
C VAL A 438 16.82 -11.66 -12.44
N ILE A 439 15.71 -12.21 -11.95
CA ILE A 439 15.69 -12.96 -10.69
C ILE A 439 16.56 -14.22 -10.80
N ALA A 440 16.44 -14.98 -11.90
CA ALA A 440 17.26 -16.16 -12.15
C ALA A 440 18.76 -15.83 -12.16
N ASP A 441 19.16 -14.77 -12.87
CA ASP A 441 20.56 -14.30 -12.95
C ASP A 441 21.17 -13.92 -11.59
N HIS A 442 20.34 -13.61 -10.58
CA HIS A 442 20.78 -13.25 -9.23
C HIS A 442 20.70 -14.43 -8.24
N THR A 443 20.14 -15.56 -8.65
CA THR A 443 19.94 -16.73 -7.76
C THR A 443 21.13 -17.71 -7.82
N PHE A 444 22.08 -17.55 -8.74
CA PHE A 444 23.26 -18.39 -8.97
C PHE A 444 24.54 -17.80 -8.40
#